data_1a671f857ba7df0c49ce801603a0d56e
#
_entry.id   1a671f857ba7df0c49ce801603a0d56e
#
_cell.length_a   1.000
_cell.length_b   1.000
_cell.length_c   1.000
_cell.angle_alpha   90.00
_cell.angle_beta   90.00
_cell.angle_gamma   90.00
#
_symmetry.space_group_name_H-M   'P 1'
#
loop_
_entity.id
_entity.type
_entity.pdbx_description
1 polymer ?
#
loop_
_entity_poly.entity_id
_entity_poly.type
_entity_poly.pdbx_seq_one_letter_code
_entity_poly.pdbx_strand_id
1 'polypeptide(L)'
;MKTMKKIFLTIAIAVLGIATAAAQSGESIYKKYSDCAGVDAVYISPAMFRIMGTLPDADTDVDFGKLLKTMKGMYILDTENLEVGASIRKDVERMVEKKEFELLMEAKSDGETVFFYTAGTADTVTCLLMLAVEPDEVSFLSLEGKMDRAELEAALANEM
;
A
#
# COMPACT_ATOMS: atom_id res chain seq x y z
N MET A 1 -27.03 27.81 28.56
CA MET A 1 -25.57 27.53 28.52
C MET A 1 -25.21 26.05 28.52
N LYS A 2 -25.87 25.19 29.28
CA LYS A 2 -25.59 23.74 29.27
C LYS A 2 -25.92 23.06 27.93
N THR A 3 -26.91 23.53 27.17
CA THR A 3 -27.34 22.98 25.89
C THR A 3 -26.34 23.28 24.76
N MET A 4 -25.72 24.46 24.76
CA MET A 4 -24.73 24.85 23.76
C MET A 4 -23.42 24.07 23.90
N LYS A 5 -22.96 23.79 25.13
CA LYS A 5 -21.79 22.96 25.38
C LYS A 5 -21.97 21.52 24.89
N LYS A 6 -23.18 20.95 25.02
CA LYS A 6 -23.51 19.62 24.52
C LYS A 6 -23.54 19.58 22.97
N ILE A 7 -24.05 20.63 22.33
CA ILE A 7 -24.09 20.75 20.89
C ILE A 7 -22.66 20.89 20.32
N PHE A 8 -21.80 21.70 20.93
CA PHE A 8 -20.40 21.83 20.55
C PHE A 8 -19.62 20.53 20.74
N LEU A 9 -19.85 19.80 21.82
CA LEU A 9 -19.22 18.52 22.08
C LEU A 9 -19.67 17.45 21.05
N THR A 10 -20.95 17.44 20.69
CA THR A 10 -21.51 16.51 19.71
C THR A 10 -20.96 16.78 18.30
N ILE A 11 -20.81 18.05 17.93
CA ILE A 11 -20.21 18.45 16.64
C ILE A 11 -18.71 18.12 16.62
N ALA A 12 -17.98 18.35 17.71
CA ALA A 12 -16.57 18.01 17.81
C ALA A 12 -16.32 16.49 17.68
N ILE A 13 -17.17 15.65 18.27
CA ILE A 13 -17.11 14.19 18.16
C ILE A 13 -17.47 13.74 16.73
N ALA A 14 -18.43 14.37 16.08
CA ALA A 14 -18.79 14.09 14.70
C ALA A 14 -17.67 14.46 13.71
N VAL A 15 -16.99 15.59 13.94
CA VAL A 15 -15.84 16.02 13.13
C VAL A 15 -14.62 15.10 13.32
N LEU A 16 -14.37 14.64 14.56
CA LEU A 16 -13.32 13.65 14.85
C LEU A 16 -13.65 12.28 14.25
N GLY A 17 -14.93 11.88 14.24
CA GLY A 17 -15.38 10.64 13.62
C GLY A 17 -15.26 10.64 12.08
N ILE A 18 -15.41 11.80 11.43
CA ILE A 18 -15.25 11.93 9.97
C ILE A 18 -13.76 11.93 9.59
N ALA A 19 -12.87 12.48 10.41
CA ALA A 19 -11.43 12.48 10.16
C ALA A 19 -10.81 11.07 10.22
N THR A 20 -11.38 10.15 10.97
CA THR A 20 -10.93 8.74 11.03
C THR A 20 -11.48 7.87 9.89
N ALA A 21 -12.48 8.34 9.16
CA ALA A 21 -13.01 7.67 7.98
C ALA A 21 -12.24 8.00 6.68
N ALA A 22 -11.33 8.97 6.72
CA ALA A 22 -10.49 9.34 5.58
C ALA A 22 -9.41 8.28 5.35
N ALA A 23 -9.79 7.29 4.54
CA ALA A 23 -8.94 6.49 3.67
C ALA A 23 -7.60 6.01 4.26
N GLN A 24 -7.59 4.86 4.89
CA GLN A 24 -6.38 4.05 4.96
C GLN A 24 -5.93 3.73 3.52
N SER A 25 -4.77 4.21 3.13
CA SER A 25 -4.10 3.94 1.87
C SER A 25 -2.66 3.50 2.19
N GLY A 26 -1.95 2.96 1.22
CA GLY A 26 -0.54 2.65 1.40
C GLY A 26 0.27 3.87 1.81
N GLU A 27 -0.02 5.03 1.23
CA GLU A 27 0.55 6.31 1.61
C GLU A 27 0.26 6.68 3.08
N SER A 28 -0.98 6.49 3.54
CA SER A 28 -1.37 6.83 4.92
C SER A 28 -0.70 5.92 5.95
N ILE A 29 -0.55 4.63 5.65
CA ILE A 29 0.20 3.68 6.47
C ILE A 29 1.68 4.08 6.53
N TYR A 30 2.28 4.38 5.39
CA TYR A 30 3.66 4.87 5.31
C TYR A 30 3.87 6.11 6.17
N LYS A 31 3.05 7.14 6.01
CA LYS A 31 3.14 8.39 6.79
C LYS A 31 2.98 8.17 8.29
N LYS A 32 2.17 7.21 8.70
CA LYS A 32 1.95 6.90 10.12
C LYS A 32 3.16 6.25 10.79
N TYR A 33 3.89 5.42 10.07
CA TYR A 33 4.95 4.57 10.67
C TYR A 33 6.36 4.90 10.23
N SER A 34 6.57 5.68 9.16
CA SER A 34 7.90 5.94 8.60
C SER A 34 8.88 6.62 9.56
N ASP A 35 8.38 7.39 10.53
CA ASP A 35 9.20 8.08 11.53
C ASP A 35 9.27 7.32 12.87
N CYS A 36 8.67 6.13 12.96
CA CYS A 36 8.73 5.33 14.18
C CYS A 36 10.13 4.74 14.36
N ALA A 37 10.56 4.65 15.63
CA ALA A 37 11.84 4.03 15.96
C ALA A 37 11.86 2.54 15.55
N GLY A 38 12.95 2.11 14.90
CA GLY A 38 13.11 0.74 14.42
C GLY A 38 12.36 0.42 13.14
N VAL A 39 11.95 1.43 12.39
CA VAL A 39 11.33 1.28 11.06
C VAL A 39 12.27 1.81 10.00
N ASP A 40 12.56 0.98 9.02
CA ASP A 40 13.19 1.37 7.77
C ASP A 40 12.09 1.72 6.76
N ALA A 41 12.17 2.90 6.16
CA ALA A 41 11.13 3.42 5.28
C ALA A 41 11.69 3.92 3.96
N VAL A 42 11.07 3.51 2.85
CA VAL A 42 11.43 3.97 1.50
C VAL A 42 10.18 4.48 0.79
N TYR A 43 10.32 5.66 0.20
CA TYR A 43 9.32 6.24 -0.69
C TYR A 43 9.91 6.49 -2.07
N ILE A 44 9.28 5.95 -3.09
CA ILE A 44 9.62 6.22 -4.48
C ILE A 44 8.52 7.10 -5.10
N SER A 45 8.91 8.29 -5.50
CA SER A 45 7.98 9.31 -6.01
C SER A 45 7.57 9.06 -7.48
N PRO A 46 6.45 9.64 -7.94
CA PRO A 46 6.09 9.62 -9.37
C PRO A 46 7.20 10.16 -10.29
N ALA A 47 7.95 11.14 -9.81
CA ALA A 47 9.07 11.71 -10.58
C ALA A 47 10.17 10.67 -10.82
N MET A 48 10.50 9.86 -9.82
CA MET A 48 11.48 8.77 -9.96
C MET A 48 11.00 7.70 -10.94
N PHE A 49 9.73 7.32 -10.89
CA PHE A 49 9.16 6.38 -11.86
C PHE A 49 9.21 6.91 -13.30
N ARG A 50 8.97 8.21 -13.50
CA ARG A 50 9.13 8.82 -14.83
C ARG A 50 10.57 8.76 -15.34
N ILE A 51 11.54 8.99 -14.47
CA ILE A 51 12.97 8.87 -14.82
C ILE A 51 13.29 7.42 -15.18
N MET A 52 12.89 6.45 -14.36
CA MET A 52 13.09 5.03 -14.66
C MET A 52 12.43 4.61 -15.98
N GLY A 53 11.24 5.12 -16.27
CA GLY A 53 10.51 4.85 -17.52
C GLY A 53 11.13 5.47 -18.78
N THR A 54 12.19 6.28 -18.66
CA THR A 54 12.97 6.81 -19.81
C THR A 54 14.23 6.00 -20.08
N LEU A 55 14.59 5.06 -19.19
CA LEU A 55 15.74 4.18 -19.41
C LEU A 55 15.41 3.20 -20.54
N PRO A 56 16.41 2.81 -21.35
CA PRO A 56 16.20 1.82 -22.40
C PRO A 56 15.70 0.50 -21.79
N ASP A 57 14.59 -0.01 -22.32
CA ASP A 57 14.12 -1.34 -21.94
C ASP A 57 15.12 -2.40 -22.37
N ALA A 58 15.45 -3.31 -21.48
CA ALA A 58 16.18 -4.51 -21.83
C ALA A 58 15.22 -5.44 -22.58
N ASP A 59 15.47 -5.66 -23.88
CA ASP A 59 14.88 -6.67 -24.80
C ASP A 59 13.65 -7.45 -24.30
N THR A 60 12.60 -6.74 -23.84
CA THR A 60 11.33 -7.36 -23.43
C THR A 60 10.19 -6.88 -24.32
N ASP A 61 9.29 -7.78 -24.70
CA ASP A 61 8.08 -7.46 -25.48
C ASP A 61 7.06 -6.58 -24.75
N VAL A 62 7.34 -6.23 -23.49
CA VAL A 62 6.50 -5.40 -22.65
C VAL A 62 7.12 -4.02 -22.46
N ASP A 63 6.36 -2.98 -22.75
CA ASP A 63 6.76 -1.59 -22.53
C ASP A 63 6.68 -1.23 -21.02
N PHE A 64 7.68 -1.67 -20.25
CA PHE A 64 7.82 -1.31 -18.84
C PHE A 64 7.92 0.20 -18.64
N GLY A 65 8.52 0.92 -19.55
CA GLY A 65 8.62 2.36 -19.50
C GLY A 65 7.25 3.02 -19.48
N LYS A 66 6.31 2.52 -20.25
CA LYS A 66 4.92 2.99 -20.27
C LYS A 66 4.22 2.68 -18.94
N LEU A 67 4.40 1.46 -18.42
CA LEU A 67 3.83 1.06 -17.13
C LEU A 67 4.36 1.93 -15.97
N LEU A 68 5.67 2.16 -15.92
CA LEU A 68 6.32 2.98 -14.88
C LEU A 68 5.80 4.43 -14.87
N LYS A 69 5.45 5.00 -16.02
CA LYS A 69 4.89 6.35 -16.12
C LYS A 69 3.48 6.48 -15.51
N THR A 70 2.79 5.37 -15.31
CA THR A 70 1.46 5.37 -14.68
C THR A 70 1.50 5.25 -13.16
N MET A 71 2.68 5.05 -12.57
CA MET A 71 2.86 4.90 -11.14
C MET A 71 2.71 6.24 -10.41
N LYS A 72 2.00 6.19 -9.28
CA LYS A 72 1.78 7.35 -8.39
C LYS A 72 2.69 7.34 -7.17
N GLY A 73 3.24 6.19 -6.82
CA GLY A 73 4.17 6.07 -5.71
C GLY A 73 4.34 4.63 -5.28
N MET A 74 5.49 4.37 -4.65
CA MET A 74 5.75 3.12 -3.94
C MET A 74 6.16 3.44 -2.52
N TYR A 75 5.58 2.75 -1.58
CA TYR A 75 5.77 2.93 -0.14
C TYR A 75 6.22 1.61 0.46
N ILE A 76 7.35 1.62 1.12
CA ILE A 76 7.94 0.43 1.75
C ILE A 76 8.22 0.73 3.20
N LEU A 77 7.85 -0.20 4.08
CA LEU A 77 8.19 -0.20 5.49
C LEU A 77 8.71 -1.58 5.87
N ASP A 78 9.83 -1.61 6.58
CA ASP A 78 10.38 -2.81 7.21
C ASP A 78 10.65 -2.55 8.68
N THR A 79 10.31 -3.49 9.55
CA THR A 79 10.55 -3.33 10.98
C THR A 79 10.75 -4.66 11.71
N GLU A 80 11.79 -4.71 12.54
CA GLU A 80 12.00 -5.75 13.54
C GLU A 80 11.37 -5.37 14.91
N ASN A 81 10.78 -4.18 15.02
CA ASN A 81 10.01 -3.79 16.19
C ASN A 81 8.65 -4.48 16.17
N LEU A 82 8.48 -5.54 16.97
CA LEU A 82 7.29 -6.40 16.98
C LEU A 82 5.99 -5.65 17.31
N GLU A 83 6.05 -4.61 18.14
CA GLU A 83 4.89 -3.79 18.49
C GLU A 83 4.44 -2.93 17.30
N VAL A 84 5.38 -2.27 16.65
CA VAL A 84 5.13 -1.48 15.43
C VAL A 84 4.70 -2.39 14.29
N GLY A 85 5.36 -3.52 14.11
CA GLY A 85 5.01 -4.51 13.09
C GLY A 85 3.58 -5.05 13.25
N ALA A 86 3.17 -5.37 14.48
CA ALA A 86 1.80 -5.78 14.78
C ALA A 86 0.77 -4.68 14.46
N SER A 87 1.13 -3.42 14.69
CA SER A 87 0.28 -2.26 14.37
C SER A 87 0.16 -2.05 12.85
N ILE A 88 1.26 -2.17 12.11
CA ILE A 88 1.26 -2.12 10.63
C ILE A 88 0.37 -3.22 10.08
N ARG A 89 0.57 -4.46 10.52
CA ARG A 89 -0.24 -5.61 10.10
C ARG A 89 -1.73 -5.35 10.31
N LYS A 90 -2.12 -4.88 11.50
CA LYS A 90 -3.51 -4.57 11.85
C LYS A 90 -4.11 -3.49 10.95
N ASP A 91 -3.36 -2.44 10.65
CA ASP A 91 -3.82 -1.36 9.77
C ASP A 91 -3.98 -1.84 8.33
N VAL A 92 -3.06 -2.70 7.83
CA VAL A 92 -3.17 -3.33 6.51
C VAL A 92 -4.40 -4.24 6.44
N GLU A 93 -4.61 -5.10 7.44
CA GLU A 93 -5.79 -5.99 7.51
C GLU A 93 -7.09 -5.18 7.47
N ARG A 94 -7.17 -4.07 8.20
CA ARG A 94 -8.34 -3.16 8.14
C ARG A 94 -8.51 -2.51 6.76
N MET A 95 -7.43 -2.10 6.13
CA MET A 95 -7.48 -1.48 4.81
C MET A 95 -8.00 -2.47 3.76
N VAL A 96 -7.52 -3.69 3.80
CA VAL A 96 -7.93 -4.78 2.89
C VAL A 96 -9.40 -5.15 3.06
N GLU A 97 -9.91 -5.16 4.31
CA GLU A 97 -11.32 -5.43 4.58
C GLU A 97 -12.27 -4.32 4.12
N LYS A 98 -11.86 -3.05 4.26
CA LYS A 98 -12.72 -1.88 3.97
C LYS A 98 -12.72 -1.47 2.51
N LYS A 99 -11.63 -1.69 1.80
CA LYS A 99 -11.50 -1.40 0.37
C LYS A 99 -11.52 -2.72 -0.37
N GLU A 100 -12.22 -2.84 -1.43
CA GLU A 100 -12.38 -4.03 -2.25
C GLU A 100 -11.04 -4.55 -2.80
N PHE A 101 -10.19 -5.04 -1.88
CA PHE A 101 -8.97 -5.72 -2.23
C PHE A 101 -9.25 -7.20 -2.51
N GLU A 102 -8.62 -7.70 -3.53
CA GLU A 102 -8.62 -9.11 -3.89
C GLU A 102 -7.29 -9.74 -3.46
N LEU A 103 -7.35 -10.87 -2.76
CA LEU A 103 -6.16 -11.65 -2.45
C LEU A 103 -5.69 -12.36 -3.71
N LEU A 104 -4.48 -12.05 -4.17
CA LEU A 104 -3.86 -12.70 -5.32
C LEU A 104 -3.08 -13.96 -4.91
N MET A 105 -2.35 -13.87 -3.80
CA MET A 105 -1.49 -14.96 -3.35
C MET A 105 -1.32 -14.90 -1.83
N GLU A 106 -1.32 -16.06 -1.21
CA GLU A 106 -0.85 -16.31 0.15
C GLU A 106 0.22 -17.40 0.10
N ALA A 107 1.41 -17.09 0.58
CA ALA A 107 2.50 -18.06 0.69
C ALA A 107 2.91 -18.22 2.15
N LYS A 108 3.09 -19.47 2.58
CA LYS A 108 3.52 -19.79 3.95
C LYS A 108 4.74 -20.69 3.92
N SER A 109 5.77 -20.35 4.66
CA SER A 109 6.99 -21.14 4.81
C SER A 109 7.69 -20.81 6.13
N ASP A 110 8.00 -21.83 6.92
CA ASP A 110 8.83 -21.74 8.14
C ASP A 110 8.45 -20.59 9.12
N GLY A 111 7.15 -20.37 9.32
CA GLY A 111 6.64 -19.29 10.19
C GLY A 111 6.49 -17.93 9.53
N GLU A 112 6.95 -17.78 8.31
CA GLU A 112 6.68 -16.62 7.45
C GLU A 112 5.34 -16.78 6.72
N THR A 113 4.61 -15.68 6.59
CA THR A 113 3.42 -15.59 5.72
C THR A 113 3.51 -14.34 4.88
N VAL A 114 3.41 -14.50 3.57
CA VAL A 114 3.39 -13.39 2.62
C VAL A 114 2.03 -13.33 1.95
N PHE A 115 1.43 -12.15 1.95
CA PHE A 115 0.18 -11.86 1.28
C PHE A 115 0.42 -10.87 0.14
N PHE A 116 -0.18 -11.14 -1.02
CA PHE A 116 -0.28 -10.19 -2.11
C PHE A 116 -1.74 -9.88 -2.38
N TYR A 117 -2.06 -8.60 -2.40
CA TYR A 117 -3.39 -8.09 -2.69
C TYR A 117 -3.36 -7.11 -3.86
N THR A 118 -4.48 -7.01 -4.54
CA THR A 118 -4.71 -5.99 -5.58
C THR A 118 -6.03 -5.27 -5.35
N ALA A 119 -6.07 -4.01 -5.74
CA ALA A 119 -7.30 -3.23 -5.82
C ALA A 119 -7.41 -2.57 -7.18
N GLY A 120 -8.63 -2.33 -7.62
CA GLY A 120 -8.93 -1.70 -8.90
C GLY A 120 -10.25 -2.17 -9.48
N THR A 121 -10.36 -2.05 -10.79
CA THR A 121 -11.50 -2.52 -11.59
C THR A 121 -11.10 -3.72 -12.44
N ALA A 122 -12.03 -4.22 -13.27
CA ALA A 122 -11.73 -5.29 -14.22
C ALA A 122 -10.60 -4.94 -15.21
N ASP A 123 -10.49 -3.66 -15.58
CA ASP A 123 -9.54 -3.20 -16.60
C ASP A 123 -8.33 -2.46 -16.01
N THR A 124 -8.40 -1.97 -14.77
CA THR A 124 -7.38 -1.12 -14.17
C THR A 124 -7.02 -1.60 -12.78
N VAL A 125 -5.72 -1.78 -12.53
CA VAL A 125 -5.16 -2.00 -11.19
C VAL A 125 -4.73 -0.65 -10.62
N THR A 126 -5.21 -0.30 -9.43
CA THR A 126 -4.88 0.95 -8.75
C THR A 126 -3.91 0.78 -7.60
N CYS A 127 -3.78 -0.43 -7.07
CA CYS A 127 -2.85 -0.76 -6.00
C CYS A 127 -2.42 -2.23 -6.08
N LEU A 128 -1.13 -2.46 -5.91
CA LEU A 128 -0.56 -3.76 -5.54
C LEU A 128 0.02 -3.62 -4.14
N LEU A 129 -0.35 -4.52 -3.27
CA LEU A 129 0.06 -4.49 -1.87
C LEU A 129 0.67 -5.83 -1.48
N MET A 130 1.81 -5.77 -0.80
CA MET A 130 2.45 -6.92 -0.17
C MET A 130 2.52 -6.71 1.33
N LEU A 131 2.20 -7.73 2.09
CA LEU A 131 2.44 -7.81 3.53
C LEU A 131 3.16 -9.13 3.81
N ALA A 132 4.39 -9.04 4.29
CA ALA A 132 5.15 -10.18 4.78
C ALA A 132 5.22 -10.12 6.31
N VAL A 133 4.87 -11.22 6.96
CA VAL A 133 4.89 -11.38 8.42
C VAL A 133 5.80 -12.53 8.75
N GLU A 134 6.91 -12.22 9.38
CA GLU A 134 7.89 -13.16 9.92
C GLU A 134 7.83 -13.16 11.45
N PRO A 135 8.43 -14.12 12.14
CA PRO A 135 8.44 -14.15 13.62
C PRO A 135 9.08 -12.91 14.27
N ASP A 136 10.03 -12.29 13.61
CA ASP A 136 10.85 -11.18 14.09
C ASP A 136 10.82 -9.92 13.19
N GLU A 137 10.11 -9.95 12.08
CA GLU A 137 10.06 -8.86 11.11
C GLU A 137 8.69 -8.74 10.46
N VAL A 138 8.28 -7.53 10.15
CA VAL A 138 7.11 -7.24 9.30
C VAL A 138 7.54 -6.30 8.18
N SER A 139 7.26 -6.71 6.95
CA SER A 139 7.49 -5.93 5.74
C SER A 139 6.18 -5.55 5.08
N PHE A 140 6.07 -4.31 4.69
CA PHE A 140 4.92 -3.75 3.97
C PHE A 140 5.41 -3.06 2.71
N LEU A 141 4.73 -3.32 1.59
CA LEU A 141 4.94 -2.63 0.33
C LEU A 141 3.60 -2.29 -0.29
N SER A 142 3.44 -1.05 -0.72
CA SER A 142 2.29 -0.61 -1.51
C SER A 142 2.77 0.10 -2.77
N LEU A 143 2.40 -0.42 -3.92
CA LEU A 143 2.63 0.19 -5.23
C LEU A 143 1.30 0.77 -5.71
N GLU A 144 1.23 2.07 -5.84
CA GLU A 144 0.03 2.79 -6.24
C GLU A 144 0.20 3.42 -7.62
N GLY A 145 -0.85 3.36 -8.42
CA GLY A 145 -0.82 3.89 -9.78
C GLY A 145 -2.15 3.73 -10.47
N LYS A 146 -2.10 3.78 -11.80
CA LYS A 146 -3.22 3.50 -12.67
C LYS A 146 -2.73 2.60 -13.80
N MET A 147 -2.60 1.32 -13.48
CA MET A 147 -2.00 0.32 -14.35
C MET A 147 -3.07 -0.36 -15.20
N ASP A 148 -2.83 -0.50 -16.49
CA ASP A 148 -3.64 -1.36 -17.34
C ASP A 148 -3.46 -2.82 -16.92
N ARG A 149 -4.55 -3.54 -16.64
CA ARG A 149 -4.49 -4.91 -16.13
C ARG A 149 -3.90 -5.87 -17.14
N ALA A 150 -4.24 -5.74 -18.40
CA ALA A 150 -3.72 -6.60 -19.45
C ALA A 150 -2.21 -6.40 -19.67
N GLU A 151 -1.73 -5.15 -19.62
CA GLU A 151 -0.31 -4.82 -19.69
C GLU A 151 0.46 -5.40 -18.49
N LEU A 152 -0.12 -5.29 -17.27
CA LEU A 152 0.47 -5.85 -16.06
C LEU A 152 0.55 -7.38 -16.11
N GLU A 153 -0.52 -8.05 -16.53
CA GLU A 153 -0.56 -9.50 -16.66
C GLU A 153 0.44 -10.01 -17.71
N ALA A 154 0.58 -9.30 -18.85
CA ALA A 154 1.56 -9.61 -19.86
C ALA A 154 3.01 -9.45 -19.33
N ALA A 155 3.27 -8.41 -18.55
CA ALA A 155 4.56 -8.20 -17.91
C ALA A 155 4.92 -9.36 -16.95
N LEU A 156 3.98 -9.80 -16.13
CA LEU A 156 4.20 -10.89 -15.19
C LEU A 156 4.34 -12.26 -15.88
N ALA A 157 3.64 -12.49 -16.99
CA ALA A 157 3.71 -13.74 -17.74
C ALA A 157 5.08 -13.94 -18.45
N ASN A 158 5.75 -12.86 -18.85
CA ASN A 158 7.06 -12.93 -19.50
C ASN A 158 8.21 -13.20 -18.52
N GLU A 159 8.00 -13.01 -17.22
CA GLU A 159 9.01 -13.29 -16.17
C GLU A 159 8.96 -14.75 -15.64
N MET A 160 7.94 -15.49 -15.99
CA MET A 160 7.77 -16.91 -15.62
C MET A 160 8.19 -17.85 -16.76
#